data_e1a6a9c1ab71d718619a7d3238a33980
#
_entry.id   e1a6a9c1ab71d718619a7d3238a33980
#
_cell.length_a   1.000
_cell.length_b   1.000
_cell.length_c   1.000
_cell.angle_alpha   90.00
_cell.angle_beta   90.00
_cell.angle_gamma   90.00
#
_symmetry.space_group_name_H-M   'P 1'
#
loop_
_entity.id
_entity.type
_entity.pdbx_description
1 polymer ?
#
loop_
_entity_poly.entity_id
_entity_poly.type
_entity_poly.pdbx_seq_one_letter_code
_entity_poly.pdbx_strand_id
1 'polypeptide(L)'
;MPKLNKVTPFEQHDKRPKGIYILPNLFTTASLFAAFYAIVQSTVGNFGNAAIAVIVAAVLDMLDGRVARMTNTASDFGKEYDSLVDLVAFGLAPALILFEWGLQSLGKAGWLIAFAYVATTALRLARFNTQDSPSKRYFQGLPCPAAAVLLAAAVWTAESYGVTGTSFTVAGLVLMALLAFAMVSAMPYRSFK
;
A
#
# COMPACT_ATOMS: atom_id res chain seq x y z
N MET A 1 -40.56 -44.21 10.29
CA MET A 1 -40.84 -42.91 9.61
C MET A 1 -39.68 -42.01 9.91
N PRO A 2 -38.83 -41.70 8.93
CA PRO A 2 -37.71 -40.77 9.13
C PRO A 2 -38.18 -39.32 9.05
N LYS A 3 -37.79 -38.50 10.04
CA LYS A 3 -38.12 -37.07 10.10
C LYS A 3 -37.37 -36.32 9.01
N LEU A 4 -38.11 -35.74 8.09
CA LEU A 4 -37.60 -34.80 7.07
C LEU A 4 -36.95 -33.60 7.73
N ASN A 5 -35.65 -33.45 7.51
CA ASN A 5 -34.88 -32.26 7.85
C ASN A 5 -35.46 -31.05 7.08
N LYS A 6 -36.01 -30.08 7.79
CA LYS A 6 -36.41 -28.79 7.20
C LYS A 6 -35.13 -28.08 6.74
N VAL A 7 -34.92 -28.02 5.45
CA VAL A 7 -33.96 -27.11 4.79
C VAL A 7 -34.46 -25.71 5.06
N THR A 8 -33.76 -24.97 5.91
CA THR A 8 -33.99 -23.53 6.10
C THR A 8 -33.55 -22.81 4.84
N PRO A 9 -34.36 -21.93 4.25
CA PRO A 9 -33.93 -21.15 3.09
C PRO A 9 -32.83 -20.18 3.48
N PHE A 10 -31.67 -20.32 2.86
CA PHE A 10 -30.68 -19.25 2.77
C PHE A 10 -31.29 -18.15 1.93
N GLU A 11 -31.75 -17.07 2.54
CA GLU A 11 -31.91 -15.74 1.91
C GLU A 11 -32.30 -14.71 2.97
N GLN A 12 -31.31 -14.23 3.74
CA GLN A 12 -31.42 -12.87 4.22
C GLN A 12 -30.68 -11.97 3.22
N HIS A 13 -31.41 -11.53 2.20
CA HIS A 13 -31.02 -10.41 1.36
C HIS A 13 -30.89 -9.17 2.26
N ASP A 14 -29.67 -8.76 2.57
CA ASP A 14 -29.38 -7.50 3.24
C ASP A 14 -29.83 -6.35 2.33
N LYS A 15 -31.00 -5.76 2.65
CA LYS A 15 -31.65 -4.67 1.89
C LYS A 15 -30.98 -3.32 2.13
N ARG A 16 -29.65 -3.27 2.30
CA ARG A 16 -28.96 -1.97 2.37
C ARG A 16 -28.86 -1.36 0.98
N PRO A 17 -29.03 -0.03 0.85
CA PRO A 17 -28.97 0.63 -0.46
C PRO A 17 -27.57 0.41 -1.08
N LYS A 18 -27.53 -0.14 -2.27
CA LYS A 18 -26.30 -0.49 -3.02
C LYS A 18 -25.32 0.69 -3.20
N GLY A 19 -25.79 1.94 -3.07
CA GLY A 19 -24.98 3.15 -3.19
C GLY A 19 -23.97 3.37 -2.07
N ILE A 20 -24.17 2.78 -0.88
CA ILE A 20 -23.28 2.99 0.27
C ILE A 20 -21.94 2.23 0.11
N TYR A 21 -21.93 1.12 -0.65
CA TYR A 21 -20.70 0.35 -0.95
C TYR A 21 -19.79 1.02 -1.99
N ILE A 22 -20.32 2.01 -2.73
CA ILE A 22 -19.56 2.71 -3.79
C ILE A 22 -18.57 3.71 -3.17
N LEU A 23 -18.92 4.31 -2.03
CA LEU A 23 -18.13 5.40 -1.45
C LEU A 23 -16.72 4.99 -1.02
N PRO A 24 -16.49 3.89 -0.28
CA PRO A 24 -15.12 3.44 0.03
C PRO A 24 -14.34 3.12 -1.24
N ASN A 25 -14.91 2.36 -2.18
CA ASN A 25 -14.25 2.00 -3.43
C ASN A 25 -13.86 3.22 -4.29
N LEU A 26 -14.57 4.35 -4.15
CA LEU A 26 -14.22 5.58 -4.83
C LEU A 26 -12.90 6.18 -4.27
N PHE A 27 -12.71 6.17 -2.95
CA PHE A 27 -11.46 6.62 -2.34
C PHE A 27 -10.30 5.69 -2.69
N THR A 28 -10.51 4.39 -2.67
CA THR A 28 -9.52 3.39 -3.11
C THR A 28 -9.15 3.61 -4.58
N THR A 29 -10.13 3.87 -5.45
CA THR A 29 -9.86 4.19 -6.87
C THR A 29 -9.13 5.53 -7.02
N ALA A 30 -9.44 6.52 -6.19
CA ALA A 30 -8.71 7.80 -6.18
C ALA A 30 -7.26 7.62 -5.71
N SER A 31 -7.01 6.74 -4.73
CA SER A 31 -5.66 6.35 -4.31
C SER A 31 -4.89 5.68 -5.47
N LEU A 32 -5.53 4.76 -6.19
CA LEU A 32 -4.95 4.14 -7.38
C LEU A 32 -4.62 5.17 -8.46
N PHE A 33 -5.51 6.15 -8.69
CA PHE A 33 -5.26 7.23 -9.65
C PHE A 33 -4.04 8.07 -9.25
N ALA A 34 -3.92 8.43 -7.96
CA ALA A 34 -2.77 9.17 -7.44
C ALA A 34 -1.47 8.36 -7.59
N ALA A 35 -1.50 7.05 -7.32
CA ALA A 35 -0.36 6.16 -7.50
C ALA A 35 0.04 6.02 -8.98
N PHE A 36 -0.93 5.89 -9.88
CA PHE A 36 -0.68 5.86 -11.32
C PHE A 36 -0.07 7.19 -11.80
N TYR A 37 -0.64 8.31 -11.36
CA TYR A 37 -0.08 9.63 -11.64
C TYR A 37 1.37 9.76 -11.14
N ALA A 38 1.68 9.24 -9.94
CA ALA A 38 3.03 9.23 -9.39
C ALA A 38 4.01 8.48 -10.32
N ILE A 39 3.61 7.30 -10.82
CA ILE A 39 4.42 6.53 -11.77
C ILE A 39 4.64 7.33 -13.07
N VAL A 40 3.60 7.93 -13.63
CA VAL A 40 3.72 8.74 -14.86
C VAL A 40 4.63 9.95 -14.63
N GLN A 41 4.53 10.62 -13.47
CA GLN A 41 5.42 11.75 -13.16
C GLN A 41 6.90 11.31 -13.01
N SER A 42 7.15 10.12 -12.47
CA SER A 42 8.53 9.61 -12.37
C SER A 42 9.15 9.33 -13.73
N THR A 43 8.38 8.79 -14.67
CA THR A 43 8.89 8.51 -16.04
C THR A 43 9.23 9.75 -16.84
N VAL A 44 8.66 10.90 -16.50
CA VAL A 44 8.99 12.21 -17.12
C VAL A 44 9.99 13.03 -16.30
N GLY A 45 10.56 12.46 -15.22
CA GLY A 45 11.56 13.11 -14.40
C GLY A 45 11.04 14.09 -13.36
N ASN A 46 9.72 14.16 -13.12
CA ASN A 46 9.12 15.05 -12.13
C ASN A 46 9.02 14.37 -10.77
N PHE A 47 10.15 14.04 -10.17
CA PHE A 47 10.23 13.20 -8.96
C PHE A 47 9.59 13.85 -7.73
N GLY A 48 9.66 15.18 -7.59
CA GLY A 48 8.99 15.90 -6.52
C GLY A 48 7.47 15.73 -6.56
N ASN A 49 6.85 15.90 -7.74
CA ASN A 49 5.41 15.67 -7.93
C ASN A 49 5.03 14.21 -7.77
N ALA A 50 5.88 13.29 -8.24
CA ALA A 50 5.67 11.86 -8.06
C ALA A 50 5.65 11.47 -6.57
N ALA A 51 6.58 11.98 -5.78
CA ALA A 51 6.65 11.73 -4.35
C ALA A 51 5.43 12.30 -3.60
N ILE A 52 5.01 13.53 -3.91
CA ILE A 52 3.78 14.13 -3.34
C ILE A 52 2.56 13.27 -3.67
N ALA A 53 2.46 12.74 -4.89
CA ALA A 53 1.32 11.93 -5.30
C ALA A 53 1.24 10.60 -4.51
N VAL A 54 2.37 9.98 -4.15
CA VAL A 54 2.39 8.81 -3.23
C VAL A 54 1.87 9.19 -1.85
N ILE A 55 2.24 10.36 -1.33
CA ILE A 55 1.75 10.84 -0.03
C ILE A 55 0.23 11.08 -0.09
N VAL A 56 -0.26 11.66 -1.19
CA VAL A 56 -1.71 11.85 -1.43
C VAL A 56 -2.42 10.50 -1.50
N ALA A 57 -1.85 9.51 -2.20
CA ALA A 57 -2.41 8.15 -2.24
C ALA A 57 -2.54 7.55 -0.83
N ALA A 58 -1.53 7.72 0.04
CA ALA A 58 -1.58 7.22 1.41
C ALA A 58 -2.65 7.92 2.27
N VAL A 59 -2.91 9.21 2.04
CA VAL A 59 -4.00 9.93 2.71
C VAL A 59 -5.38 9.42 2.26
N LEU A 60 -5.55 9.19 0.95
CA LEU A 60 -6.80 8.68 0.38
C LEU A 60 -7.10 7.26 0.88
N ASP A 61 -6.09 6.38 0.94
CA ASP A 61 -6.16 5.04 1.52
C ASP A 61 -6.58 5.07 3.00
N MET A 62 -5.97 5.95 3.79
CA MET A 62 -6.37 6.09 5.19
C MET A 62 -7.83 6.56 5.35
N LEU A 63 -8.34 7.37 4.40
CA LEU A 63 -9.71 7.86 4.41
C LEU A 63 -10.70 6.74 4.05
N ASP A 64 -10.43 5.92 3.01
CA ASP A 64 -11.33 4.83 2.62
C ASP A 64 -11.51 3.80 3.74
N GLY A 65 -10.42 3.39 4.39
CA GLY A 65 -10.47 2.49 5.53
C GLY A 65 -11.24 3.06 6.74
N ARG A 66 -11.21 4.38 6.95
CA ARG A 66 -12.04 5.05 7.97
C ARG A 66 -13.51 5.09 7.56
N VAL A 67 -13.80 5.49 6.32
CA VAL A 67 -15.16 5.57 5.79
C VAL A 67 -15.83 4.20 5.80
N ALA A 68 -15.15 3.14 5.31
CA ALA A 68 -15.67 1.78 5.33
C ALA A 68 -16.07 1.30 6.73
N ARG A 69 -15.24 1.62 7.75
CA ARG A 69 -15.54 1.29 9.15
C ARG A 69 -16.70 2.09 9.72
N MET A 70 -16.79 3.38 9.43
CA MET A 70 -17.86 4.26 9.92
C MET A 70 -19.21 3.92 9.30
N THR A 71 -19.22 3.48 8.05
CA THR A 71 -20.45 3.15 7.30
C THR A 71 -20.85 1.67 7.41
N ASN A 72 -20.03 0.83 8.07
CA ASN A 72 -20.23 -0.63 8.11
C ASN A 72 -20.41 -1.26 6.71
N THR A 73 -19.68 -0.77 5.72
CA THR A 73 -19.77 -1.19 4.31
C THR A 73 -18.57 -2.04 3.86
N ALA A 74 -17.82 -2.60 4.80
CA ALA A 74 -16.74 -3.51 4.47
C ALA A 74 -17.29 -4.73 3.71
N SER A 75 -16.74 -4.99 2.51
CA SER A 75 -17.07 -6.16 1.68
C SER A 75 -15.79 -6.93 1.36
N ASP A 76 -15.93 -8.24 1.09
CA ASP A 76 -14.78 -9.06 0.68
C ASP A 76 -14.16 -8.53 -0.62
N PHE A 77 -15.00 -8.11 -1.57
CA PHE A 77 -14.51 -7.46 -2.80
C PHE A 77 -13.72 -6.18 -2.51
N GLY A 78 -14.22 -5.32 -1.61
CA GLY A 78 -13.54 -4.08 -1.25
C GLY A 78 -12.17 -4.35 -0.62
N LYS A 79 -12.07 -5.37 0.25
CA LYS A 79 -10.81 -5.76 0.89
C LYS A 79 -9.77 -6.26 -0.13
N GLU A 80 -10.18 -7.09 -1.09
CA GLU A 80 -9.28 -7.60 -2.12
C GLU A 80 -8.87 -6.48 -3.09
N TYR A 81 -9.82 -5.62 -3.48
CA TYR A 81 -9.54 -4.46 -4.33
C TYR A 81 -8.55 -3.49 -3.68
N ASP A 82 -8.74 -3.17 -2.40
CA ASP A 82 -7.86 -2.36 -1.58
C ASP A 82 -6.42 -2.92 -1.57
N SER A 83 -6.27 -4.21 -1.33
CA SER A 83 -4.95 -4.86 -1.35
C SER A 83 -4.24 -4.79 -2.71
N LEU A 84 -4.98 -4.84 -3.82
CA LEU A 84 -4.41 -4.66 -5.16
C LEU A 84 -3.95 -3.21 -5.36
N VAL A 85 -4.75 -2.25 -4.92
CA VAL A 85 -4.41 -0.83 -4.99
C VAL A 85 -3.22 -0.51 -4.09
N ASP A 86 -3.18 -1.06 -2.88
CA ASP A 86 -2.05 -0.93 -1.94
C ASP A 86 -0.74 -1.41 -2.55
N LEU A 87 -0.76 -2.54 -3.27
CA LEU A 87 0.43 -3.05 -3.95
C LEU A 87 0.95 -2.06 -4.99
N VAL A 88 0.07 -1.41 -5.74
CA VAL A 88 0.46 -0.39 -6.73
C VAL A 88 0.93 0.88 -6.03
N ALA A 89 0.16 1.39 -5.06
CA ALA A 89 0.39 2.68 -4.43
C ALA A 89 1.60 2.68 -3.49
N PHE A 90 1.80 1.60 -2.74
CA PHE A 90 2.83 1.53 -1.68
C PHE A 90 3.94 0.52 -1.97
N GLY A 91 3.76 -0.34 -2.98
CA GLY A 91 4.82 -1.21 -3.49
C GLY A 91 5.46 -0.65 -4.75
N LEU A 92 4.70 -0.62 -5.84
CA LEU A 92 5.23 -0.35 -7.18
C LEU A 92 5.62 1.12 -7.38
N ALA A 93 4.74 2.07 -7.04
CA ALA A 93 4.99 3.49 -7.29
C ALA A 93 6.24 4.01 -6.56
N PRO A 94 6.42 3.85 -5.24
CA PRO A 94 7.62 4.33 -4.55
C PRO A 94 8.90 3.59 -4.99
N ALA A 95 8.79 2.30 -5.35
CA ALA A 95 9.93 1.55 -5.87
C ALA A 95 10.42 2.10 -7.21
N LEU A 96 9.50 2.38 -8.13
CA LEU A 96 9.83 2.96 -9.44
C LEU A 96 10.34 4.39 -9.33
N ILE A 97 9.73 5.22 -8.47
CA ILE A 97 10.22 6.59 -8.25
C ILE A 97 11.68 6.59 -7.79
N LEU A 98 12.02 5.81 -6.78
CA LEU A 98 13.39 5.77 -6.27
C LEU A 98 14.34 5.11 -7.27
N PHE A 99 13.89 4.10 -8.02
CA PHE A 99 14.67 3.47 -9.06
C PHE A 99 15.03 4.46 -10.17
N GLU A 100 14.06 5.14 -10.75
CA GLU A 100 14.25 6.12 -11.83
C GLU A 100 15.06 7.33 -11.35
N TRP A 101 14.82 7.79 -10.12
CA TRP A 101 15.49 8.95 -9.57
C TRP A 101 16.98 8.72 -9.25
N GLY A 102 17.34 7.57 -8.68
CA GLY A 102 18.69 7.39 -8.16
C GLY A 102 19.32 6.00 -8.32
N LEU A 103 18.52 4.92 -8.32
CA LEU A 103 19.07 3.56 -8.30
C LEU A 103 19.40 3.02 -9.70
N GLN A 104 18.96 3.65 -10.76
CA GLN A 104 19.18 3.22 -12.15
C GLN A 104 20.68 3.13 -12.46
N SER A 105 21.51 4.02 -11.88
CA SER A 105 22.96 4.03 -12.02
C SER A 105 23.65 2.76 -11.50
N LEU A 106 23.01 2.01 -10.60
CA LEU A 106 23.51 0.72 -10.06
C LEU A 106 23.20 -0.47 -10.99
N GLY A 107 22.56 -0.27 -12.12
CA GLY A 107 22.23 -1.33 -13.06
C GLY A 107 21.44 -2.46 -12.41
N LYS A 108 21.97 -3.70 -12.45
CA LYS A 108 21.29 -4.89 -11.92
C LYS A 108 20.94 -4.80 -10.43
N ALA A 109 21.82 -4.21 -9.62
CA ALA A 109 21.58 -4.10 -8.18
C ALA A 109 20.42 -3.16 -7.87
N GLY A 110 20.29 -2.05 -8.63
CA GLY A 110 19.22 -1.07 -8.44
C GLY A 110 17.82 -1.66 -8.68
N TRP A 111 17.60 -2.34 -9.82
CA TRP A 111 16.29 -2.91 -10.08
C TRP A 111 15.98 -4.15 -9.22
N LEU A 112 16.99 -4.92 -8.79
CA LEU A 112 16.79 -6.06 -7.90
C LEU A 112 16.29 -5.61 -6.53
N ILE A 113 16.84 -4.54 -5.96
CA ILE A 113 16.37 -4.02 -4.68
C ILE A 113 14.97 -3.40 -4.80
N ALA A 114 14.68 -2.70 -5.92
CA ALA A 114 13.35 -2.19 -6.20
C ALA A 114 12.32 -3.33 -6.31
N PHE A 115 12.65 -4.39 -7.03
CA PHE A 115 11.82 -5.60 -7.12
C PHE A 115 11.63 -6.26 -5.74
N ALA A 116 12.71 -6.39 -4.94
CA ALA A 116 12.62 -6.97 -3.60
C ALA A 116 11.65 -6.18 -2.71
N TYR A 117 11.66 -4.84 -2.79
CA TYR A 117 10.71 -3.99 -2.07
C TYR A 117 9.26 -4.26 -2.49
N VAL A 118 8.99 -4.36 -3.79
CA VAL A 118 7.65 -4.71 -4.32
C VAL A 118 7.23 -6.11 -3.86
N ALA A 119 8.12 -7.08 -3.97
CA ALA A 119 7.85 -8.47 -3.57
C ALA A 119 7.55 -8.58 -2.05
N THR A 120 8.30 -7.87 -1.21
CA THR A 120 8.04 -7.85 0.24
C THR A 120 6.72 -7.17 0.59
N THR A 121 6.34 -6.12 -0.15
CA THR A 121 5.02 -5.49 -0.04
C THR A 121 3.91 -6.48 -0.39
N ALA A 122 4.03 -7.19 -1.53
CA ALA A 122 3.05 -8.20 -1.94
C ALA A 122 2.91 -9.33 -0.93
N LEU A 123 4.03 -9.88 -0.44
CA LEU A 123 4.03 -10.94 0.56
C LEU A 123 3.39 -10.50 1.87
N ARG A 124 3.64 -9.26 2.29
CA ARG A 124 3.03 -8.70 3.49
C ARG A 124 1.51 -8.56 3.34
N LEU A 125 1.01 -8.04 2.22
CA LEU A 125 -0.42 -7.91 1.94
C LEU A 125 -1.10 -9.28 1.87
N ALA A 126 -0.49 -10.25 1.17
CA ALA A 126 -1.00 -11.63 1.10
C ALA A 126 -1.08 -12.26 2.49
N ARG A 127 -0.03 -12.09 3.33
CA ARG A 127 -0.04 -12.59 4.72
C ARG A 127 -1.15 -11.95 5.54
N PHE A 128 -1.38 -10.64 5.39
CA PHE A 128 -2.43 -9.93 6.12
C PHE A 128 -3.83 -10.43 5.74
N ASN A 129 -4.06 -10.73 4.45
CA ASN A 129 -5.35 -11.21 3.96
C ASN A 129 -5.64 -12.66 4.36
N THR A 130 -4.62 -13.49 4.61
CA THR A 130 -4.79 -14.92 4.98
C THR A 130 -4.88 -15.17 6.48
N GLN A 131 -4.70 -14.14 7.33
CA GLN A 131 -4.78 -14.29 8.79
C GLN A 131 -6.22 -14.11 9.26
N ASP A 132 -6.92 -15.21 9.58
CA ASP A 132 -8.31 -15.23 10.07
C ASP A 132 -8.54 -14.59 11.46
N SER A 133 -7.49 -14.29 12.21
CA SER A 133 -7.60 -13.62 13.51
C SER A 133 -6.31 -12.86 13.82
N PRO A 134 -6.19 -11.59 13.49
CA PRO A 134 -5.09 -10.79 14.01
C PRO A 134 -5.24 -10.74 15.54
N SER A 135 -4.28 -11.31 16.27
CA SER A 135 -4.21 -11.10 17.71
C SER A 135 -4.16 -9.60 17.97
N LYS A 136 -5.17 -9.05 18.60
CA LYS A 136 -5.43 -7.61 18.80
C LYS A 136 -4.30 -6.82 19.46
N ARG A 137 -3.18 -7.46 19.81
CA ARG A 137 -2.09 -6.86 20.61
C ARG A 137 -0.81 -6.52 19.84
N TYR A 138 -0.54 -7.13 18.69
CA TYR A 138 0.74 -6.91 18.01
C TYR A 138 0.55 -6.81 16.49
N PHE A 139 0.88 -5.68 15.92
CA PHE A 139 1.10 -5.53 14.49
C PHE A 139 2.47 -6.13 14.15
N GLN A 140 2.53 -7.09 13.23
CA GLN A 140 3.79 -7.67 12.76
C GLN A 140 4.27 -6.90 11.53
N GLY A 141 5.46 -6.32 11.61
CA GLY A 141 6.13 -5.59 10.55
C GLY A 141 5.63 -4.15 10.32
N LEU A 142 6.43 -3.37 9.58
CA LEU A 142 6.12 -1.97 9.24
C LEU A 142 4.92 -1.91 8.27
N PRO A 143 3.90 -1.03 8.47
CA PRO A 143 2.82 -0.84 7.50
C PRO A 143 3.33 -0.42 6.11
N CYS A 144 2.76 -1.00 5.01
CA CYS A 144 3.15 -0.62 3.64
C CYS A 144 2.99 0.88 3.36
N PRO A 145 1.89 1.56 3.75
CA PRO A 145 1.77 3.00 3.57
C PRO A 145 2.88 3.79 4.28
N ALA A 146 3.30 3.36 5.49
CA ALA A 146 4.37 4.05 6.21
C ALA A 146 5.72 3.92 5.50
N ALA A 147 6.06 2.73 4.98
CA ALA A 147 7.27 2.52 4.20
C ALA A 147 7.27 3.37 2.92
N ALA A 148 6.15 3.41 2.19
CA ALA A 148 5.99 4.20 0.98
C ALA A 148 6.13 5.70 1.24
N VAL A 149 5.49 6.21 2.30
CA VAL A 149 5.59 7.62 2.68
C VAL A 149 7.02 8.00 3.08
N LEU A 150 7.76 7.12 3.78
CA LEU A 150 9.16 7.37 4.11
C LEU A 150 10.05 7.46 2.86
N LEU A 151 9.87 6.56 1.87
CA LEU A 151 10.58 6.64 0.59
C LEU A 151 10.22 7.92 -0.17
N ALA A 152 8.93 8.22 -0.29
CA ALA A 152 8.44 9.41 -0.98
C ALA A 152 8.95 10.70 -0.31
N ALA A 153 8.89 10.78 1.02
CA ALA A 153 9.38 11.93 1.77
C ALA A 153 10.90 12.11 1.60
N ALA A 154 11.68 11.03 1.55
CA ALA A 154 13.12 11.08 1.31
C ALA A 154 13.42 11.67 -0.07
N VAL A 155 12.73 11.20 -1.14
CA VAL A 155 12.89 11.73 -2.50
C VAL A 155 12.46 13.20 -2.56
N TRP A 156 11.27 13.53 -2.03
CA TRP A 156 10.76 14.90 -2.03
C TRP A 156 11.67 15.88 -1.31
N THR A 157 12.17 15.49 -0.15
CA THR A 157 13.09 16.34 0.64
C THR A 157 14.40 16.53 -0.12
N ALA A 158 15.00 15.47 -0.66
CA ALA A 158 16.24 15.55 -1.40
C ALA A 158 16.10 16.45 -2.65
N GLU A 159 15.03 16.30 -3.44
CA GLU A 159 14.69 17.19 -4.56
C GLU A 159 14.53 18.64 -4.13
N SER A 160 13.86 18.89 -3.00
CA SER A 160 13.62 20.25 -2.47
C SER A 160 14.93 20.95 -2.06
N TYR A 161 15.94 20.20 -1.68
CA TYR A 161 17.28 20.71 -1.37
C TYR A 161 18.24 20.66 -2.56
N GLY A 162 17.79 20.31 -3.76
CA GLY A 162 18.62 20.22 -4.96
C GLY A 162 19.62 19.07 -4.94
N VAL A 163 19.39 18.04 -4.11
CA VAL A 163 20.21 16.84 -4.07
C VAL A 163 19.86 15.97 -5.28
N THR A 164 20.88 15.61 -6.08
CA THR A 164 20.66 14.74 -7.23
C THR A 164 20.49 13.28 -6.82
N GLY A 165 19.68 12.53 -7.55
CA GLY A 165 19.46 11.10 -7.29
C GLY A 165 20.75 10.29 -7.30
N THR A 166 21.73 10.67 -8.12
CA THR A 166 23.05 10.04 -8.17
C THR A 166 23.86 10.20 -6.87
N SER A 167 23.72 11.33 -6.18
CA SER A 167 24.34 11.54 -4.87
C SER A 167 23.65 10.74 -3.75
N PHE A 168 22.35 10.44 -3.93
CA PHE A 168 21.54 9.71 -2.96
C PHE A 168 21.52 8.20 -3.20
N THR A 169 22.16 7.70 -4.26
CA THR A 169 22.06 6.30 -4.73
C THR A 169 22.31 5.28 -3.62
N VAL A 170 23.42 5.37 -2.88
CA VAL A 170 23.76 4.42 -1.81
C VAL A 170 22.79 4.55 -0.63
N ALA A 171 22.48 5.78 -0.23
CA ALA A 171 21.52 6.01 0.87
C ALA A 171 20.11 5.51 0.51
N GLY A 172 19.67 5.74 -0.73
CA GLY A 172 18.39 5.25 -1.24
C GLY A 172 18.32 3.73 -1.29
N LEU A 173 19.38 3.06 -1.75
CA LEU A 173 19.48 1.60 -1.74
C LEU A 173 19.36 1.04 -0.32
N VAL A 174 20.13 1.59 0.62
CA VAL A 174 20.12 1.16 2.02
C VAL A 174 18.76 1.40 2.65
N LEU A 175 18.15 2.59 2.42
CA LEU A 175 16.83 2.91 2.93
C LEU A 175 15.77 1.92 2.41
N MET A 176 15.76 1.66 1.10
CA MET A 176 14.81 0.73 0.48
C MET A 176 14.99 -0.70 1.01
N ALA A 177 16.24 -1.15 1.16
CA ALA A 177 16.55 -2.47 1.72
C ALA A 177 16.07 -2.61 3.17
N LEU A 178 16.32 -1.59 4.00
CA LEU A 178 15.88 -1.58 5.40
C LEU A 178 14.35 -1.60 5.51
N LEU A 179 13.65 -0.82 4.69
CA LEU A 179 12.18 -0.78 4.69
C LEU A 179 11.59 -2.09 4.18
N ALA A 180 12.16 -2.69 3.12
CA ALA A 180 11.77 -4.02 2.65
C ALA A 180 11.92 -5.07 3.74
N PHE A 181 13.06 -5.08 4.46
CA PHE A 181 13.29 -5.98 5.58
C PHE A 181 12.32 -5.70 6.74
N ALA A 182 12.09 -4.44 7.10
CA ALA A 182 11.17 -4.05 8.18
C ALA A 182 9.72 -4.48 7.93
N MET A 183 9.27 -4.47 6.66
CA MET A 183 7.92 -4.93 6.27
C MET A 183 7.70 -6.42 6.49
N VAL A 184 8.73 -7.27 6.25
CA VAL A 184 8.63 -8.74 6.39
C VAL A 184 9.04 -9.21 7.77
N SER A 185 9.80 -8.39 8.53
CA SER A 185 10.28 -8.78 9.85
C SER A 185 9.10 -9.06 10.79
N ALA A 186 9.22 -10.14 11.57
CA ALA A 186 8.23 -10.54 12.57
C ALA A 186 8.33 -9.71 13.87
N MET A 187 8.97 -8.51 13.83
CA MET A 187 9.10 -7.67 15.02
C MET A 187 7.71 -7.20 15.47
N PRO A 188 7.34 -7.48 16.74
CA PRO A 188 6.05 -7.06 17.27
C PRO A 188 6.09 -5.56 17.56
N TYR A 189 5.48 -4.74 16.71
CA TYR A 189 5.26 -3.34 17.03
C TYR A 189 4.06 -3.20 17.97
N ARG A 190 4.28 -2.53 19.10
CA ARG A 190 3.22 -2.24 20.07
C ARG A 190 2.20 -1.30 19.42
N SER A 191 0.96 -1.76 19.28
CA SER A 191 -0.15 -0.90 18.85
C SER A 191 -0.42 0.13 19.95
N PHE A 192 -0.16 1.41 19.67
CA PHE A 192 -0.64 2.51 20.49
C PHE A 192 -2.15 2.70 20.19
N LYS A 193 -2.98 2.14 21.05
CA LYS A 193 -4.39 2.50 21.20
C LYS A 193 -4.58 3.17 22.53
#